data_3354a1c1c2de012f129f5d6c87342a1f
#
_entry.id   3354a1c1c2de012f129f5d6c87342a1f
#
_cell.length_a   1.000
_cell.length_b   1.000
_cell.length_c   1.000
_cell.angle_alpha   90.00
_cell.angle_beta   90.00
_cell.angle_gamma   90.00
#
_symmetry.space_group_name_H-M   'P 1'
#
loop_
_entity.id
_entity.type
_entity.pdbx_description
1 polymer ?
#
loop_
_entity_poly.entity_id
_entity_poly.type
_entity_poly.pdbx_seq_one_letter_code
_entity_poly.pdbx_strand_id
1 'polypeptide(L)'
;SDPSRGLGDVYKRQADNIGGGTPGDATDLLDRLLQTNHTGIVAIINDPEAADACHKAHINNEVQLHIGAKFDAFHGKPIFIKANLERISDGRFELENKQSHLASMMGTKINMGPSAVLKNDQLTLLLTSIKTPPMDLGQLTSQGINPRDAKLIIIKAAVSHKDAYDPIASQSFYIDSQGLCTSNLKRLPFKKIGNKIISLD
;
A
#
# COMPACT_ATOMS: atom_id res chain seq x y z
N SER A 1 0.91 -25.22 -8.52
CA SER A 1 1.31 -24.27 -7.45
C SER A 1 1.68 -25.08 -6.22
N ASP A 2 2.87 -24.89 -5.74
CA ASP A 2 3.35 -25.51 -4.52
C ASP A 2 2.64 -24.89 -3.30
N PRO A 3 1.81 -25.61 -2.56
CA PRO A 3 1.08 -25.08 -1.41
C PRO A 3 1.99 -24.75 -0.21
N SER A 4 3.30 -25.08 -0.29
CA SER A 4 4.29 -24.72 0.74
C SER A 4 4.87 -23.31 0.56
N ARG A 5 4.63 -22.64 -0.57
CA ARG A 5 5.06 -21.26 -0.78
C ARG A 5 4.05 -20.31 -0.14
N GLY A 6 4.37 -19.80 1.03
CA GLY A 6 3.72 -18.61 1.58
C GLY A 6 4.01 -17.38 0.73
N LEU A 7 3.39 -16.23 1.11
CA LEU A 7 3.78 -14.92 0.63
C LEU A 7 5.31 -14.77 0.71
N GLY A 8 5.91 -14.16 -0.31
CA GLY A 8 7.31 -13.74 -0.27
C GLY A 8 7.58 -12.71 0.82
N ASP A 9 8.40 -11.72 0.52
CA ASP A 9 8.81 -10.72 1.50
C ASP A 9 7.76 -9.62 1.68
N VAL A 10 7.63 -9.11 2.89
CA VAL A 10 6.80 -7.95 3.21
C VAL A 10 7.69 -6.74 3.50
N TYR A 11 7.57 -5.69 2.70
CA TYR A 11 8.27 -4.42 2.88
C TYR A 11 7.34 -3.40 3.54
N LYS A 12 7.63 -3.10 4.79
CA LYS A 12 6.85 -2.23 5.67
C LYS A 12 7.35 -0.79 5.56
N ARG A 13 6.56 0.08 4.94
CA ARG A 13 6.87 1.49 4.79
C ARG A 13 6.10 2.33 5.81
N GLN A 14 6.77 2.64 6.91
CA GLN A 14 6.15 3.38 8.02
C GLN A 14 5.90 4.86 7.71
N ALA A 15 6.77 5.49 6.91
CA ALA A 15 6.70 6.92 6.62
C ALA A 15 5.43 7.35 5.88
N ASP A 16 4.75 6.40 5.21
CA ASP A 16 3.42 6.60 4.61
C ASP A 16 2.38 5.68 5.28
N ASN A 17 2.32 5.71 6.61
CA ASN A 17 1.37 4.92 7.38
C ASN A 17 -0.02 5.55 7.35
N ILE A 18 -0.94 4.94 6.60
CA ILE A 18 -2.33 5.40 6.45
C ILE A 18 -3.04 5.49 7.81
N GLY A 19 -2.79 4.53 8.71
CA GLY A 19 -3.32 4.58 10.07
C GLY A 19 -2.80 5.76 10.91
N GLY A 20 -1.66 6.34 10.52
CA GLY A 20 -1.11 7.57 11.08
C GLY A 20 -1.60 8.85 10.40
N GLY A 21 -2.54 8.75 9.45
CA GLY A 21 -3.15 9.90 8.77
C GLY A 21 -2.50 10.32 7.45
N THR A 22 -1.45 9.61 6.98
CA THR A 22 -0.79 9.94 5.71
C THR A 22 -1.67 9.66 4.48
N PRO A 23 -1.33 10.17 3.31
CA PRO A 23 -2.10 9.98 2.08
C PRO A 23 -2.21 8.53 1.61
N GLY A 24 -1.18 7.70 1.83
CA GLY A 24 -1.14 6.34 1.29
C GLY A 24 -0.78 6.29 -0.19
N ASP A 25 -0.14 7.34 -0.70
CA ASP A 25 0.16 7.51 -2.12
C ASP A 25 1.65 7.42 -2.47
N ALA A 26 2.51 7.13 -1.51
CA ALA A 26 3.96 7.11 -1.72
C ALA A 26 4.43 6.10 -2.77
N THR A 27 5.40 6.52 -3.56
CA THR A 27 5.93 5.82 -4.74
C THR A 27 7.41 5.47 -4.65
N ASP A 28 8.18 6.12 -3.79
CA ASP A 28 9.65 6.03 -3.73
C ASP A 28 10.19 4.58 -3.65
N LEU A 29 9.59 3.74 -2.79
CA LEU A 29 9.97 2.33 -2.69
C LEU A 29 9.57 1.54 -3.94
N LEU A 30 8.34 1.75 -4.44
CA LEU A 30 7.87 1.07 -5.65
C LEU A 30 8.73 1.44 -6.86
N ASP A 31 9.03 2.73 -7.05
CA ASP A 31 9.90 3.20 -8.13
C ASP A 31 11.27 2.51 -8.08
N ARG A 32 11.88 2.45 -6.90
CA ARG A 32 13.18 1.78 -6.73
C ARG A 32 13.14 0.30 -7.07
N LEU A 33 12.09 -0.42 -6.67
CA LEU A 33 11.93 -1.84 -6.97
C LEU A 33 11.73 -2.08 -8.47
N LEU A 34 10.95 -1.25 -9.14
CA LEU A 34 10.75 -1.35 -10.58
C LEU A 34 12.05 -1.10 -11.36
N GLN A 35 12.84 -0.09 -10.95
CA GLN A 35 14.15 0.20 -11.56
C GLN A 35 15.17 -0.92 -11.38
N THR A 36 15.06 -1.73 -10.34
CA THR A 36 15.94 -2.87 -10.05
C THR A 36 15.42 -4.20 -10.60
N ASN A 37 14.43 -4.16 -11.49
CA ASN A 37 13.83 -5.31 -12.18
C ASN A 37 13.27 -6.40 -11.24
N HIS A 38 12.81 -6.03 -10.06
CA HIS A 38 12.03 -6.94 -9.21
C HIS A 38 10.70 -7.29 -9.88
N THR A 39 10.24 -8.52 -9.69
CA THR A 39 8.98 -9.03 -10.25
C THR A 39 8.11 -9.63 -9.16
N GLY A 40 6.81 -9.77 -9.44
CA GLY A 40 5.85 -10.32 -8.49
C GLY A 40 5.58 -9.37 -7.32
N ILE A 41 5.71 -8.06 -7.56
CA ILE A 41 5.41 -6.99 -6.60
C ILE A 41 3.90 -6.83 -6.51
N VAL A 42 3.37 -6.71 -5.29
CA VAL A 42 2.02 -6.22 -5.02
C VAL A 42 2.12 -4.91 -4.25
N ALA A 43 1.41 -3.90 -4.71
CA ALA A 43 1.35 -2.60 -4.05
C ALA A 43 -0.08 -2.06 -4.01
N ILE A 44 -0.38 -1.26 -2.99
CA ILE A 44 -1.64 -0.51 -2.86
C ILE A 44 -1.28 0.96 -2.84
N ILE A 45 -1.91 1.74 -3.71
CA ILE A 45 -1.73 3.20 -3.79
C ILE A 45 -3.10 3.87 -3.76
N ASN A 46 -3.28 4.79 -2.82
CA ASN A 46 -4.44 5.66 -2.81
C ASN A 46 -4.22 6.79 -3.81
N ASP A 47 -4.88 6.70 -4.95
CA ASP A 47 -4.82 7.68 -6.03
C ASP A 47 -6.18 7.79 -6.71
N PRO A 48 -7.06 8.69 -6.22
CA PRO A 48 -8.41 8.86 -6.75
C PRO A 48 -8.46 9.21 -8.24
N GLU A 49 -7.49 10.02 -8.71
CA GLU A 49 -7.41 10.46 -10.10
C GLU A 49 -7.07 9.29 -11.03
N ALA A 50 -6.07 8.48 -10.66
CA ALA A 50 -5.69 7.30 -11.43
C ALA A 50 -6.79 6.23 -11.41
N ALA A 51 -7.46 6.03 -10.28
CA ALA A 51 -8.60 5.12 -10.19
C ALA A 51 -9.77 5.57 -11.09
N ASP A 52 -10.10 6.87 -11.11
CA ASP A 52 -11.14 7.44 -11.99
C ASP A 52 -10.77 7.27 -13.47
N ALA A 53 -9.51 7.51 -13.83
CA ALA A 53 -9.02 7.28 -15.19
C ALA A 53 -9.18 5.80 -15.62
N CYS A 54 -8.91 4.85 -14.72
CA CYS A 54 -9.14 3.43 -14.98
C CYS A 54 -10.62 3.10 -15.17
N HIS A 55 -11.52 3.72 -14.40
CA HIS A 55 -12.98 3.51 -14.54
C HIS A 55 -13.54 4.06 -15.86
N LYS A 56 -12.85 5.00 -16.50
CA LYS A 56 -13.19 5.52 -17.84
C LYS A 56 -12.59 4.69 -18.98
N ALA A 57 -11.64 3.82 -18.68
CA ALA A 57 -11.03 2.92 -19.63
C ALA A 57 -11.82 1.60 -19.76
N HIS A 58 -11.50 0.80 -20.78
CA HIS A 58 -12.08 -0.54 -20.94
C HIS A 58 -11.19 -1.58 -20.25
N ILE A 59 -11.80 -2.51 -19.52
CA ILE A 59 -11.13 -3.66 -18.92
C ILE A 59 -10.41 -4.47 -20.04
N ASN A 60 -9.27 -5.04 -19.70
CA ASN A 60 -8.33 -5.74 -20.57
C ASN A 60 -7.58 -4.83 -21.58
N ASN A 61 -7.77 -3.53 -21.53
CA ASN A 61 -6.94 -2.62 -22.29
C ASN A 61 -5.69 -2.24 -21.50
N GLU A 62 -4.62 -1.97 -22.23
CA GLU A 62 -3.43 -1.35 -21.67
C GLU A 62 -3.72 0.12 -21.36
N VAL A 63 -3.35 0.53 -20.17
CA VAL A 63 -3.41 1.93 -19.70
C VAL A 63 -2.03 2.46 -19.40
N GLN A 64 -1.87 3.78 -19.58
CA GLN A 64 -0.62 4.50 -19.33
C GLN A 64 -0.95 5.67 -18.41
N LEU A 65 -0.46 5.64 -17.17
CA LEU A 65 -0.85 6.57 -16.12
C LEU A 65 0.36 7.01 -15.30
N HIS A 66 0.32 8.23 -14.78
CA HIS A 66 1.17 8.66 -13.69
C HIS A 66 0.42 8.44 -12.38
N ILE A 67 1.02 7.67 -11.47
CA ILE A 67 0.38 7.23 -10.23
C ILE A 67 1.13 7.69 -9.00
N GLY A 68 0.36 7.94 -7.94
CA GLY A 68 0.82 8.25 -6.58
C GLY A 68 1.60 9.55 -6.44
N ALA A 69 2.05 9.82 -5.22
CA ALA A 69 2.84 10.99 -4.83
C ALA A 69 2.28 12.33 -5.35
N LYS A 70 0.96 12.51 -5.27
CA LYS A 70 0.24 13.70 -5.75
C LYS A 70 -0.18 14.64 -4.63
N PHE A 71 -0.17 14.17 -3.38
CA PHE A 71 -0.64 14.96 -2.23
C PHE A 71 0.43 15.86 -1.61
N ASP A 72 1.70 15.48 -1.70
CA ASP A 72 2.82 16.25 -1.14
C ASP A 72 4.15 15.93 -1.84
N ALA A 73 5.22 16.65 -1.43
CA ALA A 73 6.56 16.49 -1.98
C ALA A 73 7.47 15.51 -1.20
N PHE A 74 6.96 14.87 -0.16
CA PHE A 74 7.76 14.01 0.73
C PHE A 74 7.66 12.52 0.40
N HIS A 75 6.60 12.12 -0.32
CA HIS A 75 6.28 10.72 -0.58
C HIS A 75 6.78 10.20 -1.95
N GLY A 76 7.76 10.88 -2.54
CA GLY A 76 8.33 10.54 -3.84
C GLY A 76 7.84 11.47 -4.95
N LYS A 77 7.75 10.93 -6.16
CA LYS A 77 7.22 11.62 -7.35
C LYS A 77 6.22 10.71 -8.05
N PRO A 78 5.24 11.24 -8.77
CA PRO A 78 4.38 10.42 -9.61
C PRO A 78 5.23 9.55 -10.54
N ILE A 79 4.95 8.24 -10.58
CA ILE A 79 5.66 7.30 -11.44
C ILE A 79 4.79 6.91 -12.63
N PHE A 80 5.42 6.82 -13.80
CA PHE A 80 4.75 6.37 -15.01
C PHE A 80 4.61 4.85 -15.01
N ILE A 81 3.39 4.35 -15.15
CA ILE A 81 3.08 2.93 -15.23
C ILE A 81 2.37 2.64 -16.55
N LYS A 82 2.85 1.61 -17.24
CA LYS A 82 2.22 0.97 -18.38
C LYS A 82 1.79 -0.43 -17.95
N ALA A 83 0.49 -0.71 -17.96
CA ALA A 83 -0.06 -1.96 -17.44
C ALA A 83 -1.44 -2.27 -18.02
N ASN A 84 -1.84 -3.53 -17.96
CA ASN A 84 -3.19 -3.94 -18.33
C ASN A 84 -4.17 -3.63 -17.17
N LEU A 85 -5.34 -3.12 -17.53
CA LEU A 85 -6.44 -2.94 -16.59
C LEU A 85 -7.19 -4.27 -16.43
N GLU A 86 -6.89 -4.98 -15.34
CA GLU A 86 -7.46 -6.32 -15.08
C GLU A 86 -8.87 -6.24 -14.46
N ARG A 87 -9.11 -5.21 -13.64
CA ARG A 87 -10.36 -5.11 -12.88
C ARG A 87 -10.68 -3.67 -12.48
N ILE A 88 -11.97 -3.36 -12.42
CA ILE A 88 -12.54 -2.20 -11.74
C ILE A 88 -13.61 -2.67 -10.75
N SER A 89 -13.81 -1.94 -9.66
CA SER A 89 -14.80 -2.25 -8.63
C SER A 89 -15.25 -0.99 -7.87
N ASP A 90 -16.31 -1.10 -7.09
CA ASP A 90 -16.75 -0.05 -6.17
C ASP A 90 -15.89 0.01 -4.88
N GLY A 91 -14.93 -0.91 -4.73
CA GLY A 91 -14.00 -0.99 -3.62
C GLY A 91 -14.61 -1.40 -2.28
N ARG A 92 -15.82 -1.95 -2.27
CA ARG A 92 -16.46 -2.45 -1.05
C ARG A 92 -16.04 -3.89 -0.78
N PHE A 93 -15.72 -4.17 0.48
CA PHE A 93 -15.41 -5.54 0.92
C PHE A 93 -15.76 -5.77 2.39
N GLU A 94 -15.89 -7.04 2.78
CA GLU A 94 -15.95 -7.43 4.18
C GLU A 94 -14.57 -7.87 4.67
N LEU A 95 -14.25 -7.50 5.92
CA LEU A 95 -13.03 -7.96 6.57
C LEU A 95 -13.03 -9.49 6.72
N GLU A 96 -11.89 -10.12 6.45
CA GLU A 96 -11.68 -11.54 6.73
C GLU A 96 -11.65 -11.78 8.24
N ASN A 97 -10.98 -10.91 9.01
CA ASN A 97 -10.98 -10.95 10.46
C ASN A 97 -11.99 -9.94 11.04
N LYS A 98 -13.21 -10.40 11.30
CA LYS A 98 -14.30 -9.57 11.86
C LYS A 98 -14.10 -9.19 13.34
N GLN A 99 -13.09 -9.73 14.01
CA GLN A 99 -12.73 -9.41 15.40
C GLN A 99 -11.43 -8.59 15.49
N SER A 100 -10.93 -8.11 14.36
CA SER A 100 -9.70 -7.32 14.30
C SER A 100 -9.86 -5.93 14.92
N HIS A 101 -8.72 -5.30 15.20
CA HIS A 101 -8.71 -3.88 15.60
C HIS A 101 -9.35 -2.98 14.53
N LEU A 102 -9.15 -3.27 13.25
CA LEU A 102 -9.80 -2.55 12.16
C LEU A 102 -11.32 -2.67 12.23
N ALA A 103 -11.85 -3.88 12.53
CA ALA A 103 -13.28 -4.10 12.69
C ALA A 103 -13.87 -3.27 13.85
N SER A 104 -13.13 -3.12 14.95
CA SER A 104 -13.56 -2.31 16.09
C SER A 104 -13.59 -0.81 15.80
N MET A 105 -12.72 -0.33 14.89
CA MET A 105 -12.62 1.09 14.51
C MET A 105 -13.59 1.50 13.41
N MET A 106 -13.74 0.65 12.40
CA MET A 106 -14.42 1.01 11.14
C MET A 106 -15.62 0.12 10.81
N GLY A 107 -15.89 -0.89 11.64
CA GLY A 107 -16.88 -1.94 11.35
C GLY A 107 -16.28 -3.00 10.40
N THR A 108 -17.10 -4.02 10.09
CA THR A 108 -16.67 -5.17 9.28
C THR A 108 -16.80 -4.97 7.78
N LYS A 109 -17.50 -3.91 7.35
CA LYS A 109 -17.70 -3.56 5.93
C LYS A 109 -16.90 -2.30 5.62
N ILE A 110 -15.92 -2.46 4.76
CA ILE A 110 -14.98 -1.40 4.39
C ILE A 110 -15.29 -0.90 2.98
N ASN A 111 -15.00 0.38 2.74
CA ASN A 111 -15.15 1.01 1.44
C ASN A 111 -13.86 1.73 1.04
N MET A 112 -13.18 1.23 0.02
CA MET A 112 -11.99 1.83 -0.59
C MET A 112 -12.34 2.84 -1.71
N GLY A 113 -13.62 3.04 -1.97
CA GLY A 113 -14.12 3.81 -3.11
C GLY A 113 -13.85 3.13 -4.46
N PRO A 114 -14.21 3.76 -5.57
CA PRO A 114 -13.86 3.28 -6.89
C PRO A 114 -12.41 2.83 -6.95
N SER A 115 -12.19 1.58 -7.30
CA SER A 115 -10.88 0.92 -7.25
C SER A 115 -10.58 0.23 -8.56
N ALA A 116 -9.28 0.06 -8.86
CA ALA A 116 -8.82 -0.61 -10.07
C ALA A 116 -7.59 -1.48 -9.80
N VAL A 117 -7.50 -2.61 -10.50
CA VAL A 117 -6.32 -3.46 -10.48
C VAL A 117 -5.60 -3.34 -11.82
N LEU A 118 -4.35 -2.91 -11.76
CA LEU A 118 -3.43 -2.85 -12.89
C LEU A 118 -2.38 -3.95 -12.77
N LYS A 119 -2.02 -4.56 -13.89
CA LYS A 119 -1.02 -5.61 -13.91
C LYS A 119 -0.08 -5.52 -15.10
N ASN A 120 1.21 -5.74 -14.84
CA ASN A 120 2.22 -5.98 -15.84
C ASN A 120 3.19 -7.08 -15.37
N ASP A 121 4.30 -7.30 -16.07
CA ASP A 121 5.25 -8.39 -15.78
C ASP A 121 5.92 -8.26 -14.39
N GLN A 122 6.00 -7.05 -13.83
CA GLN A 122 6.66 -6.80 -12.56
C GLN A 122 5.68 -6.59 -11.41
N LEU A 123 4.51 -5.98 -11.68
CA LEU A 123 3.65 -5.35 -10.68
C LEU A 123 2.20 -5.77 -10.82
N THR A 124 1.56 -6.07 -9.70
CA THR A 124 0.10 -6.03 -9.52
C THR A 124 -0.21 -4.86 -8.59
N LEU A 125 -0.88 -3.84 -9.09
CA LEU A 125 -1.17 -2.61 -8.40
C LEU A 125 -2.66 -2.48 -8.12
N LEU A 126 -3.03 -2.31 -6.86
CA LEU A 126 -4.36 -1.89 -6.46
C LEU A 126 -4.39 -0.37 -6.28
N LEU A 127 -5.15 0.32 -7.12
CA LEU A 127 -5.50 1.73 -6.96
C LEU A 127 -6.80 1.86 -6.19
N THR A 128 -6.85 2.78 -5.22
CA THR A 128 -8.05 3.07 -4.43
C THR A 128 -8.35 4.57 -4.43
N SER A 129 -9.62 4.94 -4.33
CA SER A 129 -10.03 6.35 -4.25
C SER A 129 -10.20 6.84 -2.82
N ILE A 130 -10.42 5.94 -1.88
CA ILE A 130 -10.49 6.23 -0.44
C ILE A 130 -9.37 5.48 0.25
N LYS A 131 -8.53 6.22 0.97
CA LYS A 131 -7.40 5.62 1.71
C LYS A 131 -7.91 4.66 2.77
N THR A 132 -7.37 3.44 2.74
CA THR A 132 -7.78 2.37 3.64
C THR A 132 -6.54 1.70 4.23
N PRO A 133 -6.42 1.63 5.57
CA PRO A 133 -5.28 1.00 6.20
C PRO A 133 -5.13 -0.47 5.79
N PRO A 134 -3.92 -0.95 5.46
CA PRO A 134 -3.69 -2.33 5.04
C PRO A 134 -3.61 -3.26 6.25
N MET A 135 -4.73 -3.49 6.91
CA MET A 135 -4.84 -4.25 8.15
C MET A 135 -5.59 -5.58 7.98
N ASP A 136 -6.05 -5.89 6.76
CA ASP A 136 -6.83 -7.10 6.47
C ASP A 136 -6.57 -7.56 5.03
N LEU A 137 -6.43 -8.85 4.81
CA LEU A 137 -6.17 -9.43 3.49
C LEU A 137 -7.36 -9.26 2.54
N GLY A 138 -8.57 -9.09 3.07
CA GLY A 138 -9.79 -8.80 2.30
C GLY A 138 -9.65 -7.60 1.39
N GLN A 139 -8.77 -6.65 1.73
CA GLN A 139 -8.45 -5.52 0.86
C GLN A 139 -7.89 -5.97 -0.51
N LEU A 140 -7.07 -7.00 -0.54
CA LEU A 140 -6.50 -7.57 -1.76
C LEU A 140 -7.38 -8.68 -2.34
N THR A 141 -7.83 -9.61 -1.51
CA THR A 141 -8.57 -10.81 -1.97
C THR A 141 -9.91 -10.46 -2.59
N SER A 142 -10.61 -9.44 -2.07
CA SER A 142 -11.85 -8.92 -2.68
C SER A 142 -11.64 -8.37 -4.09
N GLN A 143 -10.42 -7.94 -4.41
CA GLN A 143 -10.05 -7.43 -5.72
C GLN A 143 -9.47 -8.51 -6.65
N GLY A 144 -9.51 -9.78 -6.23
CA GLY A 144 -8.97 -10.91 -7.00
C GLY A 144 -7.46 -11.04 -6.92
N ILE A 145 -6.81 -10.32 -6.00
CA ILE A 145 -5.37 -10.41 -5.76
C ILE A 145 -5.14 -11.37 -4.61
N ASN A 146 -4.51 -12.54 -4.90
CA ASN A 146 -4.08 -13.44 -3.83
C ASN A 146 -2.72 -12.98 -3.30
N PRO A 147 -2.62 -12.50 -2.05
CA PRO A 147 -1.35 -12.05 -1.50
C PRO A 147 -0.29 -13.15 -1.39
N ARG A 148 -0.69 -14.43 -1.34
CA ARG A 148 0.23 -15.57 -1.26
C ARG A 148 0.98 -15.83 -2.56
N ASP A 149 0.51 -15.30 -3.69
CA ASP A 149 1.18 -15.43 -4.99
C ASP A 149 2.24 -14.33 -5.21
N ALA A 150 2.28 -13.32 -4.34
CA ALA A 150 3.25 -12.25 -4.41
C ALA A 150 4.64 -12.72 -3.96
N LYS A 151 5.69 -12.28 -4.66
CA LYS A 151 7.07 -12.41 -4.19
C LYS A 151 7.42 -11.31 -3.19
N LEU A 152 6.74 -10.17 -3.29
CA LEU A 152 6.94 -9.02 -2.43
C LEU A 152 5.66 -8.20 -2.33
N ILE A 153 5.28 -7.79 -1.10
CA ILE A 153 4.18 -6.84 -0.88
C ILE A 153 4.70 -5.58 -0.20
N ILE A 154 4.33 -4.43 -0.75
CA ILE A 154 4.57 -3.12 -0.12
C ILE A 154 3.39 -2.77 0.78
N ILE A 155 3.64 -2.64 2.08
CA ILE A 155 2.62 -2.30 3.08
C ILE A 155 2.89 -0.92 3.68
N LYS A 156 1.90 -0.04 3.59
CA LYS A 156 1.93 1.34 4.12
C LYS A 156 1.35 1.40 5.53
N ALA A 157 2.04 0.74 6.46
CA ALA A 157 1.66 0.68 7.86
C ALA A 157 2.89 0.53 8.76
N ALA A 158 2.75 0.94 10.03
CA ALA A 158 3.78 0.77 11.04
C ALA A 158 3.72 -0.63 11.68
N VAL A 159 2.61 -0.96 12.33
CA VAL A 159 2.44 -2.17 13.16
C VAL A 159 1.16 -2.92 12.83
N SER A 160 0.10 -2.22 12.49
CA SER A 160 -1.28 -2.72 12.44
C SER A 160 -1.57 -3.77 11.35
N HIS A 161 -0.63 -3.97 10.42
CA HIS A 161 -0.70 -5.02 9.38
C HIS A 161 -0.27 -6.40 9.88
N LYS A 162 0.38 -6.49 11.05
CA LYS A 162 1.06 -7.72 11.51
C LYS A 162 0.11 -8.91 11.59
N ASP A 163 -1.07 -8.74 12.18
CA ASP A 163 -2.02 -9.84 12.37
C ASP A 163 -2.49 -10.45 11.05
N ALA A 164 -2.57 -9.63 9.98
CA ALA A 164 -3.01 -10.08 8.67
C ALA A 164 -1.85 -10.66 7.82
N TYR A 165 -0.69 -10.01 7.81
CA TYR A 165 0.37 -10.32 6.86
C TYR A 165 1.51 -11.14 7.43
N ASP A 166 1.90 -10.98 8.71
CA ASP A 166 3.02 -11.73 9.28
C ASP A 166 2.79 -13.26 9.26
N PRO A 167 1.55 -13.79 9.47
CA PRO A 167 1.32 -15.23 9.40
C PRO A 167 1.55 -15.86 8.03
N ILE A 168 1.54 -15.07 6.96
CA ILE A 168 1.72 -15.55 5.58
C ILE A 168 3.05 -15.13 4.97
N ALA A 169 3.77 -14.18 5.57
CA ALA A 169 5.04 -13.64 5.07
C ALA A 169 6.21 -14.58 5.34
N SER A 170 7.12 -14.72 4.36
CA SER A 170 8.41 -15.39 4.57
C SER A 170 9.32 -14.57 5.46
N GLN A 171 9.44 -13.28 5.17
CA GLN A 171 10.21 -12.30 5.94
C GLN A 171 9.54 -10.95 5.90
N SER A 172 9.87 -10.11 6.88
CA SER A 172 9.32 -8.76 6.99
C SER A 172 10.45 -7.74 7.23
N PHE A 173 10.51 -6.73 6.38
CA PHE A 173 11.54 -5.69 6.41
C PHE A 173 10.92 -4.33 6.73
N TYR A 174 11.57 -3.58 7.61
CA TYR A 174 11.20 -2.19 7.86
C TYR A 174 12.00 -1.28 6.95
N ILE A 175 11.30 -0.48 6.15
CA ILE A 175 11.92 0.45 5.22
C ILE A 175 11.81 1.85 5.81
N ASP A 176 12.96 2.41 6.18
CA ASP A 176 13.08 3.78 6.65
C ASP A 176 13.25 4.72 5.45
N SER A 177 12.18 5.39 5.07
CA SER A 177 12.12 6.34 3.96
C SER A 177 11.59 7.70 4.41
N GLN A 178 11.65 8.71 3.55
CA GLN A 178 11.04 10.00 3.83
C GLN A 178 9.51 9.91 3.83
N GLY A 179 8.84 10.75 4.62
CA GLY A 179 7.40 10.85 4.66
C GLY A 179 6.90 11.56 5.91
N LEU A 180 5.59 11.79 5.97
CA LEU A 180 4.94 12.57 7.03
C LEU A 180 4.80 11.83 8.36
N CYS A 181 4.90 10.49 8.35
CA CYS A 181 4.79 9.66 9.56
C CYS A 181 6.08 8.86 9.75
N THR A 182 6.97 9.33 10.61
CA THR A 182 8.22 8.63 10.91
C THR A 182 8.30 8.25 12.39
N SER A 183 8.79 7.03 12.69
CA SER A 183 9.21 6.67 14.05
C SER A 183 10.64 7.08 14.35
N ASN A 184 11.40 7.53 13.35
CA ASN A 184 12.71 8.10 13.55
C ASN A 184 12.60 9.57 13.97
N LEU A 185 12.44 9.81 15.27
CA LEU A 185 12.24 11.14 15.82
C LEU A 185 13.42 12.09 15.53
N LYS A 186 14.60 11.56 15.24
CA LYS A 186 15.79 12.37 14.85
C LYS A 186 15.60 13.11 13.52
N ARG A 187 14.66 12.66 12.67
CA ARG A 187 14.33 13.31 11.39
C ARG A 187 13.33 14.44 11.52
N LEU A 188 12.67 14.56 12.66
CA LEU A 188 11.65 15.59 12.86
C LEU A 188 12.30 16.94 13.18
N PRO A 189 11.93 18.03 12.48
CA PRO A 189 12.50 19.35 12.70
C PRO A 189 11.88 20.03 13.93
N PHE A 190 12.09 19.46 15.11
CA PHE A 190 11.58 20.04 16.35
C PHE A 190 12.22 21.42 16.60
N LYS A 191 11.39 22.48 16.63
CA LYS A 191 11.84 23.86 16.88
C LYS A 191 11.54 24.38 18.28
N LYS A 192 10.61 23.76 19.01
CA LYS A 192 10.10 24.25 20.30
C LYS A 192 10.19 23.25 21.45
N ILE A 193 10.70 22.05 21.19
CA ILE A 193 10.91 21.06 22.26
C ILE A 193 12.27 21.34 22.87
N GLY A 194 12.28 21.78 24.14
CA GLY A 194 13.51 21.96 24.88
C GLY A 194 14.18 20.61 25.18
N ASN A 195 15.52 20.60 25.22
CA ASN A 195 16.37 19.41 25.42
C ASN A 195 16.09 18.59 26.69
N LYS A 196 15.13 19.02 27.52
CA LYS A 196 14.77 18.35 28.79
C LYS A 196 13.66 17.32 28.69
N ILE A 197 12.99 17.20 27.54
CA ILE A 197 11.76 16.38 27.42
C ILE A 197 12.01 15.06 26.66
N ILE A 198 12.96 15.00 25.73
CA ILE A 198 13.29 13.77 25.00
C ILE A 198 14.80 13.73 24.79
N SER A 199 15.49 12.72 25.37
CA SER A 199 16.82 12.32 24.95
C SER A 199 16.65 11.49 23.67
N LEU A 200 17.23 11.95 22.57
CA LEU A 200 17.26 11.23 21.28
C LEU A 200 18.60 10.53 21.05
N ASP A 201 19.39 10.34 22.14
CA ASP A 201 20.68 9.66 22.13
C ASP A 201 20.53 8.14 22.07
#